data_8ecdf90f0ecec44ccba5619652a89390
#
_entry.id   8ecdf90f0ecec44ccba5619652a89390
#
_cell.length_a   1.000
_cell.length_b   1.000
_cell.length_c   1.000
_cell.angle_alpha   90.00
_cell.angle_beta   90.00
_cell.angle_gamma   90.00
#
_symmetry.space_group_name_H-M   'P 1'
#
loop_
_entity.id
_entity.type
_entity.pdbx_description
1 polymer ?
#
loop_
_entity_poly.entity_id
_entity_poly.type
_entity_poly.pdbx_seq_one_letter_code
_entity_poly.pdbx_strand_id
1 'polypeptide(L)'
;MALNILPILLVLSLSGAEAAVFTLQNKCRNTIWPGILPGSGQIQLMNGGFQLNPGEVVNVTAPKKWSGRFWPRRFCKFDSAGNGQCLTGDCGGKLQCTGAGGAPPATLAEFTLDSPVDYYDVSLVDGYNVRVSIEPLSGTGPTCKPISCLAELNRLCPVGLQVKRNGHVVACKSACLAYNTPEYCCTGAYATPNSCKPTSYSKVFKAVCPTSYSYAYDDPTSTFTCQDGNYLIRRYKIAGLLFPWSSHELFKLLCGVADDDRDDSWLDAYDIESTI
;
A
#
# COMPACT_ATOMS: atom_id res chain seq x y z
N MET A 1 44.80 -13.81 -55.66
CA MET A 1 44.63 -13.94 -54.22
C MET A 1 43.34 -13.21 -53.81
N ALA A 2 42.24 -13.95 -53.58
CA ALA A 2 40.97 -13.37 -53.15
C ALA A 2 40.92 -13.42 -51.62
N LEU A 3 40.81 -12.25 -50.99
CA LEU A 3 40.73 -12.10 -49.56
C LEU A 3 39.26 -12.30 -49.14
N ASN A 4 38.97 -13.46 -48.54
CA ASN A 4 37.66 -13.75 -47.97
C ASN A 4 37.53 -12.99 -46.64
N ILE A 5 36.76 -11.89 -46.64
CA ILE A 5 36.35 -11.19 -45.43
C ILE A 5 35.13 -11.88 -44.85
N LEU A 6 35.29 -12.68 -43.84
CA LEU A 6 34.22 -13.30 -43.05
C LEU A 6 33.54 -12.22 -42.19
N PRO A 7 32.22 -11.94 -42.35
CA PRO A 7 31.56 -10.98 -41.47
C PRO A 7 31.45 -11.56 -40.05
N ILE A 8 32.10 -10.91 -39.10
CA ILE A 8 31.89 -11.20 -37.66
C ILE A 8 30.49 -10.68 -37.29
N LEU A 9 29.53 -11.59 -37.15
CA LEU A 9 28.22 -11.30 -36.59
C LEU A 9 28.44 -11.00 -35.08
N LEU A 10 28.42 -9.72 -34.68
CA LEU A 10 28.37 -9.29 -33.33
C LEU A 10 26.98 -9.60 -32.76
N VAL A 11 26.83 -10.75 -32.10
CA VAL A 11 25.64 -11.09 -31.33
C VAL A 11 25.64 -10.20 -30.08
N LEU A 12 24.98 -9.05 -30.15
CA LEU A 12 24.60 -8.28 -29.00
C LEU A 12 23.60 -9.12 -28.21
N SER A 13 24.06 -9.86 -27.22
CA SER A 13 23.22 -10.40 -26.17
C SER A 13 22.61 -9.21 -25.43
N LEU A 14 21.40 -8.80 -25.80
CA LEU A 14 20.52 -8.03 -24.97
C LEU A 14 20.24 -8.91 -23.73
N SER A 15 21.07 -8.79 -22.70
CA SER A 15 20.69 -9.21 -21.37
C SER A 15 19.48 -8.35 -21.00
N GLY A 16 18.29 -8.87 -21.23
CA GLY A 16 17.05 -8.26 -20.74
C GLY A 16 17.24 -8.02 -19.24
N ALA A 17 17.20 -6.75 -18.84
CA ALA A 17 17.17 -6.44 -17.43
C ALA A 17 15.93 -7.15 -16.87
N GLU A 18 16.15 -8.22 -16.08
CA GLU A 18 15.05 -8.90 -15.42
C GLU A 18 14.30 -7.87 -14.58
N ALA A 19 13.04 -7.70 -14.88
CA ALA A 19 12.16 -6.73 -14.29
C ALA A 19 11.22 -7.44 -13.33
N ALA A 20 11.04 -6.93 -12.12
CA ALA A 20 10.02 -7.43 -11.22
C ALA A 20 8.63 -6.98 -11.68
N VAL A 21 7.65 -7.85 -11.54
CA VAL A 21 6.25 -7.54 -11.84
C VAL A 21 5.47 -7.45 -10.55
N PHE A 22 4.83 -6.30 -10.35
CA PHE A 22 3.83 -6.08 -9.31
C PHE A 22 2.44 -6.28 -9.92
N THR A 23 1.74 -7.31 -9.47
CA THR A 23 0.35 -7.56 -9.85
C THR A 23 -0.56 -6.90 -8.80
N LEU A 24 -1.27 -5.84 -9.17
CA LEU A 24 -2.22 -5.18 -8.27
C LEU A 24 -3.61 -5.76 -8.51
N GLN A 25 -4.29 -6.18 -7.45
CA GLN A 25 -5.63 -6.79 -7.54
C GLN A 25 -6.61 -6.18 -6.53
N ASN A 26 -7.78 -5.75 -7.01
CA ASN A 26 -8.89 -5.32 -6.16
C ASN A 26 -9.92 -6.45 -5.99
N LYS A 27 -9.91 -7.11 -4.84
CA LYS A 27 -10.86 -8.19 -4.51
C LYS A 27 -12.14 -7.71 -3.81
N CYS A 28 -12.32 -6.40 -3.62
CA CYS A 28 -13.50 -5.81 -2.98
C CYS A 28 -14.51 -5.28 -3.99
N ARG A 29 -15.71 -4.87 -3.54
CA ARG A 29 -16.79 -4.34 -4.40
C ARG A 29 -16.58 -2.88 -4.80
N ASN A 30 -15.83 -2.12 -4.02
CA ASN A 30 -15.60 -0.70 -4.28
C ASN A 30 -14.33 -0.49 -5.08
N THR A 31 -14.36 0.45 -5.99
CA THR A 31 -13.17 0.95 -6.69
C THR A 31 -12.13 1.46 -5.70
N ILE A 32 -10.87 1.24 -6.01
CA ILE A 32 -9.72 1.89 -5.37
C ILE A 32 -8.87 2.58 -6.43
N TRP A 33 -8.05 3.51 -6.00
CA TRP A 33 -7.12 4.21 -6.87
C TRP A 33 -5.71 4.03 -6.32
N PRO A 34 -4.97 2.99 -6.76
CA PRO A 34 -3.58 2.83 -6.35
C PRO A 34 -2.77 4.10 -6.64
N GLY A 35 -2.01 4.55 -5.64
CA GLY A 35 -0.97 5.55 -5.80
C GLY A 35 0.38 4.84 -5.80
N ILE A 36 1.37 5.40 -6.52
CA ILE A 36 2.72 4.86 -6.63
C ILE A 36 3.70 6.01 -6.49
N LEU A 37 4.61 5.91 -5.51
CA LEU A 37 5.70 6.85 -5.32
C LEU A 37 7.03 6.11 -5.42
N PRO A 38 7.90 6.46 -6.37
CA PRO A 38 9.24 5.90 -6.44
C PRO A 38 10.13 6.45 -5.33
N GLY A 39 11.16 5.71 -4.95
CA GLY A 39 12.27 6.20 -4.15
C GLY A 39 13.04 7.33 -4.86
N SER A 40 13.86 8.06 -4.10
CA SER A 40 14.65 9.16 -4.68
C SER A 40 15.51 8.69 -5.86
N GLY A 41 15.40 9.37 -6.99
CA GLY A 41 16.14 9.05 -8.21
C GLY A 41 15.60 7.87 -9.01
N GLN A 42 14.51 7.23 -8.56
CA GLN A 42 13.88 6.12 -9.27
C GLN A 42 12.84 6.61 -10.29
N ILE A 43 12.57 5.79 -11.31
CA ILE A 43 11.56 6.11 -12.32
C ILE A 43 10.14 6.01 -11.75
N GLN A 44 9.26 6.90 -12.21
CA GLN A 44 7.85 6.84 -11.89
C GLN A 44 7.16 5.73 -12.68
N LEU A 45 6.50 4.80 -11.98
CA LEU A 45 5.68 3.76 -12.60
C LEU A 45 4.25 4.27 -12.80
N MET A 46 3.59 3.87 -13.91
CA MET A 46 2.17 4.16 -14.20
C MET A 46 1.75 5.62 -13.92
N ASN A 47 2.63 6.59 -14.20
CA ASN A 47 2.43 8.01 -13.93
C ASN A 47 2.02 8.34 -12.47
N GLY A 48 2.29 7.42 -11.53
CA GLY A 48 2.01 7.59 -10.12
C GLY A 48 0.64 7.15 -9.65
N GLY A 49 -0.25 6.67 -10.53
CA GLY A 49 -1.53 6.15 -10.09
C GLY A 49 -2.57 5.98 -11.18
N PHE A 50 -3.56 5.15 -10.88
CA PHE A 50 -4.65 4.81 -11.79
C PHE A 50 -5.89 4.35 -11.00
N GLN A 51 -7.01 4.15 -11.70
CA GLN A 51 -8.22 3.55 -11.15
C GLN A 51 -8.15 2.03 -11.28
N LEU A 52 -8.56 1.31 -10.23
CA LEU A 52 -8.64 -0.15 -10.20
C LEU A 52 -10.02 -0.57 -9.71
N ASN A 53 -10.85 -1.03 -10.64
CA ASN A 53 -12.24 -1.40 -10.37
C ASN A 53 -12.38 -2.72 -9.61
N PRO A 54 -13.56 -3.03 -9.06
CA PRO A 54 -13.85 -4.32 -8.46
C PRO A 54 -13.48 -5.50 -9.37
N GLY A 55 -12.70 -6.45 -8.85
CA GLY A 55 -12.25 -7.64 -9.57
C GLY A 55 -11.09 -7.42 -10.54
N GLU A 56 -10.73 -6.17 -10.83
CA GLU A 56 -9.69 -5.83 -11.80
C GLU A 56 -8.29 -6.21 -11.29
N VAL A 57 -7.43 -6.56 -12.27
CA VAL A 57 -6.02 -6.91 -12.07
C VAL A 57 -5.17 -6.11 -13.04
N VAL A 58 -4.13 -5.45 -12.55
CA VAL A 58 -3.19 -4.67 -13.36
C VAL A 58 -1.77 -5.08 -13.01
N ASN A 59 -0.96 -5.37 -14.03
CA ASN A 59 0.46 -5.63 -13.88
C ASN A 59 1.28 -4.35 -14.08
N VAL A 60 2.19 -4.09 -13.16
CA VAL A 60 3.10 -2.95 -13.16
C VAL A 60 4.52 -3.48 -13.15
N THR A 61 5.26 -3.26 -14.22
CA THR A 61 6.65 -3.70 -14.35
C THR A 61 7.59 -2.63 -13.78
N ALA A 62 8.51 -3.04 -12.92
CA ALA A 62 9.54 -2.20 -12.37
C ALA A 62 10.93 -2.67 -12.83
N PRO A 63 11.87 -1.75 -13.14
CA PRO A 63 13.23 -2.13 -13.48
C PRO A 63 13.97 -2.67 -12.24
N LYS A 64 15.12 -3.34 -12.48
CA LYS A 64 16.05 -3.73 -11.42
C LYS A 64 16.39 -2.54 -10.51
N LYS A 65 16.58 -2.83 -9.23
CA LYS A 65 16.93 -1.84 -8.19
C LYS A 65 15.90 -0.74 -7.97
N TRP A 66 14.69 -0.89 -8.52
CA TRP A 66 13.62 0.03 -8.22
C TRP A 66 13.28 -0.03 -6.74
N SER A 67 13.09 1.12 -6.13
CA SER A 67 12.50 1.24 -4.80
C SER A 67 11.32 2.19 -4.83
N GLY A 68 10.39 2.00 -3.91
CA GLY A 68 9.23 2.85 -3.82
C GLY A 68 8.10 2.19 -3.03
N ARG A 69 6.95 2.81 -3.10
CA ARG A 69 5.77 2.37 -2.37
C ARG A 69 4.50 2.48 -3.18
N PHE A 70 3.57 1.58 -2.88
CA PHE A 70 2.19 1.59 -3.34
C PHE A 70 1.27 1.86 -2.16
N TRP A 71 0.18 2.59 -2.40
CA TRP A 71 -0.88 2.76 -1.39
C TRP A 71 -2.24 2.82 -2.04
N PRO A 72 -3.29 2.26 -1.40
CA PRO A 72 -4.66 2.38 -1.88
C PRO A 72 -5.27 3.73 -1.45
N ARG A 73 -5.88 4.42 -2.42
CA ARG A 73 -6.71 5.60 -2.20
C ARG A 73 -8.18 5.19 -2.27
N ARG A 74 -9.04 5.82 -1.48
CA ARG A 74 -10.47 5.46 -1.42
C ARG A 74 -11.38 6.67 -1.59
N PHE A 75 -12.59 6.38 -2.11
CA PHE A 75 -13.63 7.35 -2.29
C PHE A 75 -13.13 8.60 -3.03
N CYS A 76 -12.51 8.35 -4.16
CA CYS A 76 -12.01 9.41 -5.02
C CYS A 76 -13.07 9.83 -6.03
N LYS A 77 -13.10 11.12 -6.34
CA LYS A 77 -13.86 11.69 -7.47
C LYS A 77 -12.85 12.46 -8.32
N PHE A 78 -12.77 12.15 -9.60
CA PHE A 78 -11.90 12.83 -10.55
C PHE A 78 -12.71 13.26 -11.78
N ASP A 79 -12.39 14.44 -12.31
CA ASP A 79 -12.90 14.91 -13.60
C ASP A 79 -12.18 14.21 -14.78
N SER A 80 -12.59 14.53 -15.99
CA SER A 80 -12.00 13.98 -17.22
C SER A 80 -10.53 14.37 -17.42
N ALA A 81 -10.05 15.42 -16.76
CA ALA A 81 -8.65 15.85 -16.77
C ALA A 81 -7.83 15.20 -15.65
N GLY A 82 -8.45 14.34 -14.83
CA GLY A 82 -7.80 13.66 -13.70
C GLY A 82 -7.58 14.56 -12.48
N ASN A 83 -8.28 15.68 -12.37
CA ASN A 83 -8.29 16.51 -11.17
C ASN A 83 -9.44 16.09 -10.25
N GLY A 84 -9.21 16.11 -8.94
CA GLY A 84 -10.23 15.70 -8.00
C GLY A 84 -9.68 15.51 -6.61
N GLN A 85 -10.27 14.60 -5.84
CA GLN A 85 -9.86 14.36 -4.46
C GLN A 85 -10.21 12.94 -4.03
N CYS A 86 -9.44 12.40 -3.11
CA CYS A 86 -9.74 11.15 -2.41
C CYS A 86 -10.00 11.43 -0.94
N LEU A 87 -10.92 10.67 -0.34
CA LEU A 87 -11.20 10.77 1.09
C LEU A 87 -10.01 10.32 1.95
N THR A 88 -9.25 9.30 1.50
CA THR A 88 -8.05 8.81 2.18
C THR A 88 -6.93 8.53 1.19
N GLY A 89 -5.69 8.86 1.58
CA GLY A 89 -4.48 8.62 0.80
C GLY A 89 -4.34 9.52 -0.42
N ASP A 90 -5.02 10.67 -0.47
CA ASP A 90 -4.96 11.61 -1.59
C ASP A 90 -3.52 12.03 -1.91
N CYS A 91 -3.25 12.35 -3.17
CA CYS A 91 -1.91 12.76 -3.62
C CYS A 91 -1.95 14.12 -4.34
N GLY A 92 -2.51 15.13 -3.65
CA GLY A 92 -2.56 16.49 -4.18
C GLY A 92 -3.65 16.71 -5.22
N GLY A 93 -4.78 16.01 -5.09
CA GLY A 93 -5.94 16.21 -5.95
C GLY A 93 -5.76 15.72 -7.39
N LYS A 94 -4.92 14.71 -7.62
CA LYS A 94 -4.65 14.17 -8.95
C LYS A 94 -4.90 12.67 -9.03
N LEU A 95 -5.45 12.20 -10.16
CA LEU A 95 -5.55 10.77 -10.47
C LEU A 95 -4.15 10.16 -10.58
N GLN A 96 -3.28 10.80 -11.34
CA GLN A 96 -1.87 10.46 -11.51
C GLN A 96 -1.03 11.31 -10.56
N CYS A 97 -0.45 10.69 -9.53
CA CYS A 97 0.24 11.39 -8.44
C CYS A 97 1.54 12.11 -8.86
N THR A 98 2.16 11.67 -9.98
CA THR A 98 3.33 12.33 -10.60
C THR A 98 4.44 12.73 -9.61
N GLY A 99 4.77 11.84 -8.67
CA GLY A 99 5.79 12.06 -7.65
C GLY A 99 5.30 12.61 -6.32
N ALA A 100 3.99 12.87 -6.16
CA ALA A 100 3.41 13.19 -4.86
C ALA A 100 3.12 11.92 -4.06
N GLY A 101 3.40 11.93 -2.76
CA GLY A 101 3.04 10.86 -1.83
C GLY A 101 1.57 10.92 -1.43
N GLY A 102 1.07 9.81 -0.89
CA GLY A 102 -0.28 9.75 -0.33
C GLY A 102 -0.37 10.53 0.98
N ALA A 103 -1.40 11.37 1.12
CA ALA A 103 -1.68 12.07 2.37
C ALA A 103 -2.04 11.04 3.46
N PRO A 104 -1.32 11.00 4.59
CA PRO A 104 -1.65 10.12 5.70
C PRO A 104 -3.00 10.46 6.35
N PRO A 105 -3.71 9.47 6.95
CA PRO A 105 -3.31 8.08 7.13
C PRO A 105 -3.44 7.23 5.86
N ALA A 106 -2.42 6.41 5.58
CA ALA A 106 -2.42 5.47 4.47
C ALA A 106 -1.63 4.21 4.82
N THR A 107 -2.17 3.05 4.47
CA THR A 107 -1.44 1.78 4.53
C THR A 107 -0.51 1.70 3.32
N LEU A 108 0.77 1.41 3.54
CA LEU A 108 1.75 1.34 2.47
C LEU A 108 2.18 -0.11 2.20
N ALA A 109 2.46 -0.42 0.95
CA ALA A 109 3.23 -1.59 0.51
C ALA A 109 4.56 -1.06 -0.03
N GLU A 110 5.66 -1.33 0.66
CA GLU A 110 6.96 -0.74 0.38
C GLU A 110 7.92 -1.80 -0.17
N PHE A 111 8.78 -1.40 -1.10
CA PHE A 111 9.72 -2.27 -1.78
C PHE A 111 11.06 -1.61 -2.02
N THR A 112 12.13 -2.40 -1.87
CA THR A 112 13.47 -2.09 -2.37
C THR A 112 13.99 -3.33 -3.08
N LEU A 113 14.02 -3.30 -4.42
CA LEU A 113 14.36 -4.45 -5.23
C LEU A 113 15.88 -4.58 -5.41
N ASP A 114 16.37 -5.83 -5.48
CA ASP A 114 17.74 -6.21 -5.88
C ASP A 114 18.85 -5.44 -5.12
N SER A 115 18.79 -5.43 -3.76
CA SER A 115 19.72 -4.71 -2.89
C SER A 115 20.25 -5.55 -1.69
N PRO A 116 21.05 -6.63 -1.86
CA PRO A 116 21.23 -7.53 -3.01
C PRO A 116 20.04 -8.48 -3.24
N VAL A 117 19.08 -8.49 -2.33
CA VAL A 117 17.78 -9.18 -2.43
C VAL A 117 16.67 -8.14 -2.40
N ASP A 118 15.45 -8.52 -2.74
CA ASP A 118 14.30 -7.67 -2.57
C ASP A 118 13.93 -7.56 -1.09
N TYR A 119 13.70 -6.35 -0.62
CA TYR A 119 13.08 -6.06 0.67
C TYR A 119 11.66 -5.60 0.42
N TYR A 120 10.72 -6.10 1.22
CA TYR A 120 9.32 -5.68 1.15
C TYR A 120 8.65 -5.73 2.51
N ASP A 121 7.67 -4.86 2.68
CA ASP A 121 6.88 -4.76 3.91
C ASP A 121 5.50 -4.13 3.66
N VAL A 122 4.61 -4.34 4.64
CA VAL A 122 3.38 -3.54 4.80
C VAL A 122 3.60 -2.58 5.96
N SER A 123 3.48 -1.28 5.72
CA SER A 123 3.73 -0.26 6.72
C SER A 123 2.45 0.45 7.17
N LEU A 124 2.33 0.60 8.50
CA LEU A 124 1.33 1.41 9.19
C LEU A 124 1.97 2.60 9.92
N VAL A 125 3.23 2.92 9.62
CA VAL A 125 3.94 4.09 10.19
C VAL A 125 3.23 5.39 9.79
N ASP A 126 2.71 5.46 8.57
CA ASP A 126 1.86 6.54 8.08
C ASP A 126 0.36 6.35 8.42
N GLY A 127 0.05 5.41 9.32
CA GLY A 127 -1.32 5.08 9.72
C GLY A 127 -1.95 4.00 8.83
N TYR A 128 -3.26 3.84 8.98
CA TYR A 128 -4.05 2.82 8.30
C TYR A 128 -5.29 3.42 7.64
N ASN A 129 -5.58 3.01 6.41
CA ASN A 129 -6.86 3.31 5.75
C ASN A 129 -7.56 2.08 5.19
N VAL A 130 -6.81 1.11 4.65
CA VAL A 130 -7.35 -0.13 4.03
C VAL A 130 -6.46 -1.33 4.32
N ARG A 131 -7.05 -2.49 4.24
CA ARG A 131 -6.35 -3.78 4.28
C ARG A 131 -5.47 -3.95 3.05
N VAL A 132 -4.21 -4.33 3.26
CA VAL A 132 -3.24 -4.61 2.20
C VAL A 132 -2.53 -5.92 2.50
N SER A 133 -2.28 -6.72 1.48
CA SER A 133 -1.35 -7.86 1.53
C SER A 133 -0.34 -7.79 0.40
N ILE A 134 0.83 -8.33 0.65
CA ILE A 134 1.86 -8.62 -0.34
C ILE A 134 2.10 -10.12 -0.33
N GLU A 135 2.03 -10.74 -1.50
CA GLU A 135 2.25 -12.17 -1.68
C GLU A 135 3.30 -12.36 -2.78
N PRO A 136 4.50 -12.90 -2.48
CA PRO A 136 5.45 -13.29 -3.52
C PRO A 136 4.81 -14.36 -4.41
N LEU A 137 4.77 -14.11 -5.71
CA LEU A 137 4.30 -15.06 -6.73
C LEU A 137 5.44 -15.94 -7.24
N SER A 138 6.66 -15.47 -7.10
CA SER A 138 7.91 -16.16 -7.38
C SER A 138 9.00 -15.68 -6.43
N GLY A 139 10.19 -16.25 -6.56
CA GLY A 139 11.33 -15.91 -5.73
C GLY A 139 11.56 -16.92 -4.62
N THR A 140 12.68 -16.78 -3.95
CA THR A 140 13.14 -17.69 -2.88
C THR A 140 13.73 -16.91 -1.72
N GLY A 141 13.84 -17.57 -0.57
CA GLY A 141 14.48 -17.00 0.61
C GLY A 141 13.80 -17.40 1.91
N PRO A 142 14.48 -17.31 3.04
CA PRO A 142 13.96 -17.79 4.34
C PRO A 142 12.76 -16.96 4.82
N THR A 143 12.65 -15.70 4.40
CA THR A 143 11.54 -14.82 4.74
C THR A 143 10.66 -14.46 3.55
N CYS A 144 10.86 -15.12 2.38
CA CYS A 144 10.04 -14.94 1.19
C CYS A 144 8.67 -15.62 1.38
N LYS A 145 7.71 -14.89 1.92
CA LYS A 145 6.37 -15.38 2.29
C LYS A 145 5.33 -14.29 2.25
N PRO A 146 4.02 -14.63 2.15
CA PRO A 146 2.94 -13.65 2.25
C PRO A 146 2.96 -12.89 3.57
N ILE A 147 2.70 -11.56 3.48
CA ILE A 147 2.56 -10.66 4.61
C ILE A 147 1.34 -9.78 4.45
N SER A 148 0.80 -9.26 5.54
CA SER A 148 -0.45 -8.49 5.43
C SER A 148 -0.84 -7.74 6.69
N CYS A 149 -1.69 -6.73 6.51
CA CYS A 149 -2.61 -6.22 7.52
C CYS A 149 -4.05 -6.45 7.03
N LEU A 150 -4.66 -7.55 7.46
CA LEU A 150 -6.01 -7.97 7.03
C LEU A 150 -7.10 -7.64 8.06
N ALA A 151 -6.72 -7.17 9.24
CA ALA A 151 -7.69 -6.71 10.24
C ALA A 151 -8.38 -5.42 9.79
N GLU A 152 -9.64 -5.23 10.21
CA GLU A 152 -10.33 -3.94 10.03
C GLU A 152 -9.94 -3.00 11.17
N LEU A 153 -8.75 -2.42 11.05
CA LEU A 153 -8.15 -1.62 12.10
C LEU A 153 -8.95 -0.33 12.39
N ASN A 154 -9.72 0.17 11.42
CA ASN A 154 -10.61 1.32 11.64
C ASN A 154 -11.65 1.06 12.74
N ARG A 155 -12.13 -0.19 12.89
CA ARG A 155 -13.05 -0.58 13.96
C ARG A 155 -12.38 -0.66 15.34
N LEU A 156 -11.09 -0.90 15.36
CA LEU A 156 -10.27 -1.06 16.57
C LEU A 156 -9.44 0.20 16.86
N CYS A 157 -9.58 1.23 16.05
CA CYS A 157 -8.79 2.44 16.13
C CYS A 157 -9.05 3.20 17.45
N PRO A 158 -8.02 3.47 18.25
CA PRO A 158 -8.15 4.27 19.46
C PRO A 158 -8.77 5.64 19.16
N VAL A 159 -9.65 6.13 20.04
CA VAL A 159 -10.44 7.36 19.83
C VAL A 159 -9.56 8.55 19.40
N GLY A 160 -8.40 8.73 20.03
CA GLY A 160 -7.46 9.82 19.72
C GLY A 160 -6.76 9.69 18.35
N LEU A 161 -6.84 8.51 17.70
CA LEU A 161 -6.22 8.26 16.41
C LEU A 161 -7.24 8.22 15.25
N GLN A 162 -8.54 8.29 15.54
CA GLN A 162 -9.61 8.15 14.54
C GLN A 162 -9.68 9.35 13.60
N VAL A 163 -9.73 9.07 12.30
CA VAL A 163 -10.18 10.04 11.30
C VAL A 163 -11.63 9.69 10.97
N LYS A 164 -12.54 10.64 11.24
CA LYS A 164 -13.98 10.43 11.03
C LYS A 164 -14.50 11.30 9.89
N ARG A 165 -15.45 10.73 9.13
CA ARG A 165 -16.30 11.44 8.18
C ARG A 165 -17.73 10.95 8.36
N ASN A 166 -18.68 11.86 8.47
CA ASN A 166 -20.10 11.56 8.67
C ASN A 166 -20.35 10.52 9.80
N GLY A 167 -19.62 10.64 10.93
CA GLY A 167 -19.73 9.73 12.07
C GLY A 167 -18.96 8.41 11.94
N HIS A 168 -18.48 8.04 10.75
CA HIS A 168 -17.74 6.79 10.49
C HIS A 168 -16.23 6.98 10.56
N VAL A 169 -15.52 5.99 11.12
CA VAL A 169 -14.05 5.97 11.11
C VAL A 169 -13.57 5.49 9.75
N VAL A 170 -12.96 6.38 8.97
CA VAL A 170 -12.51 6.12 7.60
C VAL A 170 -11.02 5.81 7.50
N ALA A 171 -10.24 6.21 8.52
CA ALA A 171 -8.82 5.92 8.63
C ALA A 171 -8.36 6.01 10.09
N CYS A 172 -7.19 5.46 10.41
CA CYS A 172 -6.58 5.45 11.73
C CYS A 172 -5.16 6.02 11.65
N LYS A 173 -4.91 7.11 12.36
CA LYS A 173 -3.57 7.72 12.44
C LYS A 173 -2.60 6.82 13.18
N SER A 174 -1.32 6.84 12.83
CA SER A 174 -0.28 6.40 13.77
C SER A 174 -0.17 7.40 14.92
N ALA A 175 0.47 7.00 16.01
CA ALA A 175 0.70 7.90 17.13
C ALA A 175 1.58 9.10 16.75
N CYS A 176 2.58 8.86 15.89
CA CYS A 176 3.40 9.95 15.32
C CYS A 176 2.53 10.95 14.57
N LEU A 177 1.68 10.48 13.67
CA LEU A 177 0.80 11.36 12.88
C LEU A 177 -0.21 12.12 13.75
N ALA A 178 -0.67 11.50 14.86
CA ALA A 178 -1.67 12.11 15.73
C ALA A 178 -1.10 13.15 16.69
N TYR A 179 0.07 12.89 17.26
CA TYR A 179 0.63 13.65 18.36
C TYR A 179 1.91 14.41 18.02
N ASN A 180 2.60 14.02 16.96
CA ASN A 180 3.82 14.65 16.43
C ASN A 180 4.91 14.89 17.51
N THR A 181 5.11 13.91 18.42
CA THR A 181 6.13 13.99 19.44
C THR A 181 7.34 13.11 19.08
N PRO A 182 8.56 13.48 19.51
CA PRO A 182 9.78 12.71 19.21
C PRO A 182 9.70 11.25 19.62
N GLU A 183 9.04 10.93 20.74
CA GLU A 183 8.82 9.58 21.24
C GLU A 183 8.02 8.71 20.27
N TYR A 184 6.94 9.26 19.71
CA TYR A 184 6.10 8.51 18.75
C TYR A 184 6.67 8.50 17.33
N CYS A 185 7.41 9.54 16.95
CA CYS A 185 7.99 9.69 15.63
C CYS A 185 9.41 9.12 15.51
N CYS A 186 9.99 8.62 16.60
CA CYS A 186 11.37 8.13 16.63
C CYS A 186 12.39 9.17 16.13
N THR A 187 12.27 10.41 16.61
CA THR A 187 13.14 11.52 16.19
C THR A 187 13.88 12.13 17.41
N GLY A 188 14.86 13.00 17.17
CA GLY A 188 15.62 13.66 18.24
C GLY A 188 16.27 12.66 19.19
N ALA A 189 15.95 12.72 20.47
CA ALA A 189 16.48 11.80 21.50
C ALA A 189 16.03 10.34 21.29
N TYR A 190 14.99 10.12 20.50
CA TYR A 190 14.43 8.79 20.19
C TYR A 190 14.85 8.29 18.81
N ALA A 191 15.86 8.85 18.15
CA ALA A 191 16.27 8.53 16.79
C ALA A 191 17.09 7.24 16.65
N THR A 192 16.94 6.27 17.55
CA THR A 192 17.62 4.97 17.48
C THR A 192 16.69 3.82 17.90
N PRO A 193 16.91 2.58 17.44
CA PRO A 193 16.15 1.41 17.87
C PRO A 193 16.20 1.18 19.40
N ASN A 194 17.30 1.61 20.02
CA ASN A 194 17.48 1.47 21.48
C ASN A 194 16.69 2.50 22.27
N SER A 195 16.50 3.69 21.76
CA SER A 195 15.77 4.78 22.44
C SER A 195 14.30 4.85 22.05
N CYS A 196 13.93 4.46 20.83
CA CYS A 196 12.53 4.41 20.39
C CYS A 196 11.94 3.01 20.58
N LYS A 197 11.07 2.85 21.54
CA LYS A 197 10.43 1.56 21.88
C LYS A 197 8.97 1.53 21.45
N PRO A 198 8.39 0.31 21.23
CA PRO A 198 6.95 0.19 20.94
C PRO A 198 6.12 0.81 22.05
N THR A 199 5.22 1.71 21.68
CA THR A 199 4.29 2.38 22.60
C THR A 199 2.98 1.58 22.74
N SER A 200 2.10 2.00 23.66
CA SER A 200 0.77 1.40 23.77
C SER A 200 -0.02 1.49 22.47
N TYR A 201 0.12 2.57 21.70
CA TYR A 201 -0.53 2.74 20.40
C TYR A 201 0.03 1.80 19.35
N SER A 202 1.36 1.73 19.15
CA SER A 202 1.95 0.82 18.16
C SER A 202 1.66 -0.65 18.48
N LYS A 203 1.57 -1.01 19.77
CA LYS A 203 1.17 -2.36 20.21
C LYS A 203 -0.24 -2.74 19.78
N VAL A 204 -1.20 -1.80 19.73
CA VAL A 204 -2.54 -2.06 19.18
C VAL A 204 -2.46 -2.41 17.70
N PHE A 205 -1.69 -1.65 16.92
CA PHE A 205 -1.49 -1.93 15.49
C PHE A 205 -0.81 -3.29 15.28
N LYS A 206 0.25 -3.56 16.04
CA LYS A 206 1.01 -4.82 15.96
C LYS A 206 0.19 -6.05 16.33
N ALA A 207 -0.65 -5.95 17.35
CA ALA A 207 -1.50 -7.05 17.80
C ALA A 207 -2.47 -7.53 16.71
N VAL A 208 -2.95 -6.62 15.86
CA VAL A 208 -3.91 -6.95 14.79
C VAL A 208 -3.25 -7.16 13.43
N CYS A 209 -2.05 -6.60 13.22
CA CYS A 209 -1.27 -6.72 11.99
C CYS A 209 0.18 -7.13 12.31
N PRO A 210 0.41 -8.39 12.75
CA PRO A 210 1.68 -8.80 13.35
C PRO A 210 2.88 -8.79 12.40
N THR A 211 2.65 -8.81 11.07
CA THR A 211 3.71 -8.75 10.05
C THR A 211 3.91 -7.35 9.47
N SER A 212 3.19 -6.33 9.98
CA SER A 212 3.27 -4.96 9.45
C SER A 212 4.07 -4.07 10.38
N TYR A 213 4.77 -3.07 9.82
CA TYR A 213 5.38 -2.02 10.63
C TYR A 213 4.30 -1.26 11.41
N SER A 214 4.46 -1.18 12.71
CA SER A 214 3.59 -0.43 13.61
C SER A 214 4.23 0.87 14.13
N TYR A 215 5.55 1.00 13.99
CA TYR A 215 6.36 2.19 14.27
C TYR A 215 7.70 2.06 13.52
N ALA A 216 8.52 3.12 13.52
CA ALA A 216 9.69 3.23 12.62
C ALA A 216 10.79 2.18 12.80
N TYR A 217 10.95 1.59 14.00
CA TYR A 217 11.98 0.56 14.28
C TYR A 217 11.38 -0.82 14.58
N ASP A 218 10.33 -1.19 13.89
CA ASP A 218 9.64 -2.49 14.01
C ASP A 218 10.25 -3.59 13.10
N ASP A 219 11.48 -3.39 12.62
CA ASP A 219 12.17 -4.23 11.62
C ASP A 219 12.17 -5.72 11.91
N PRO A 220 12.43 -6.20 13.16
CA PRO A 220 12.61 -7.64 13.41
C PRO A 220 11.42 -8.52 13.01
N THR A 221 10.22 -7.95 12.96
CA THR A 221 8.98 -8.68 12.67
C THR A 221 8.25 -8.17 11.44
N SER A 222 8.77 -7.15 10.77
CA SER A 222 8.06 -6.41 9.72
C SER A 222 8.79 -6.38 8.39
N THR A 223 10.11 -6.57 8.37
CA THR A 223 10.92 -6.63 7.15
C THR A 223 11.01 -8.04 6.61
N PHE A 224 10.74 -8.22 5.33
CA PHE A 224 10.79 -9.51 4.63
C PHE A 224 11.65 -9.38 3.37
N THR A 225 12.24 -10.49 2.95
CA THR A 225 13.14 -10.53 1.79
C THR A 225 12.80 -11.68 0.86
N CYS A 226 12.93 -11.43 -0.44
CA CYS A 226 12.93 -12.44 -1.49
C CYS A 226 14.11 -12.21 -2.44
N GLN A 227 14.55 -13.27 -3.09
CA GLN A 227 15.45 -13.20 -4.23
C GLN A 227 14.65 -13.46 -5.51
N ASP A 228 14.77 -12.56 -6.49
CA ASP A 228 14.11 -12.63 -7.79
C ASP A 228 12.57 -12.76 -7.70
N GLY A 229 11.94 -11.92 -6.86
CA GLY A 229 10.51 -11.94 -6.59
C GLY A 229 9.66 -11.22 -7.64
N ASN A 230 8.48 -11.80 -7.94
CA ASN A 230 7.33 -11.09 -8.45
C ASN A 230 6.27 -11.03 -7.35
N TYR A 231 5.49 -9.98 -7.29
CA TYR A 231 4.66 -9.70 -6.12
C TYR A 231 3.22 -9.43 -6.50
N LEU A 232 2.29 -10.05 -5.76
CA LEU A 232 0.87 -9.72 -5.80
C LEU A 232 0.54 -8.79 -4.64
N ILE A 233 0.19 -7.55 -4.95
CA ILE A 233 -0.32 -6.56 -4.00
C ILE A 233 -1.84 -6.59 -4.08
N ARG A 234 -2.49 -6.94 -2.99
CA ARG A 234 -3.93 -7.18 -3.00
C ARG A 234 -4.65 -6.37 -1.94
N ARG A 235 -5.75 -5.74 -2.31
CA ARG A 235 -6.80 -5.39 -1.38
C ARG A 235 -7.65 -6.62 -1.14
N TYR A 236 -7.66 -7.16 0.08
CA TYR A 236 -8.02 -8.54 0.34
C TYR A 236 -9.48 -8.75 0.72
N LYS A 237 -10.05 -9.88 0.22
CA LYS A 237 -11.19 -10.58 0.78
C LYS A 237 -10.66 -11.81 1.51
N ILE A 238 -10.90 -11.98 2.82
CA ILE A 238 -10.56 -13.24 3.50
C ILE A 238 -11.44 -14.35 2.90
N ALA A 239 -10.83 -15.37 2.31
CA ALA A 239 -11.54 -16.60 1.99
C ALA A 239 -11.77 -17.35 3.30
N GLY A 240 -13.04 -17.52 3.67
CA GLY A 240 -13.58 -18.49 4.61
C GLY A 240 -12.71 -18.96 5.77
N LEU A 241 -12.75 -18.26 6.90
CA LEU A 241 -12.81 -18.98 8.16
C LEU A 241 -14.22 -19.54 8.29
N LEU A 242 -14.31 -20.86 8.55
CA LEU A 242 -15.56 -21.61 8.73
C LEU A 242 -16.35 -21.10 9.95
N PHE A 243 -17.02 -19.98 9.80
CA PHE A 243 -18.10 -19.57 10.67
C PHE A 243 -19.40 -19.69 9.89
N PRO A 244 -20.53 -20.09 10.53
CA PRO A 244 -21.81 -20.35 9.85
C PRO A 244 -22.54 -19.04 9.49
N TRP A 245 -21.85 -18.12 8.82
CA TRP A 245 -22.41 -16.87 8.33
C TRP A 245 -22.60 -16.95 6.82
N SER A 246 -23.66 -16.34 6.32
CA SER A 246 -23.89 -16.32 4.87
C SER A 246 -22.71 -15.65 4.15
N SER A 247 -22.42 -16.09 2.94
CA SER A 247 -21.32 -15.55 2.11
C SER A 247 -21.44 -14.02 1.89
N HIS A 248 -22.65 -13.49 1.99
CA HIS A 248 -22.96 -12.06 1.84
C HIS A 248 -22.56 -11.23 3.06
N GLU A 249 -22.82 -11.70 4.28
CA GLU A 249 -22.44 -11.01 5.51
C GLU A 249 -20.91 -11.03 5.72
N LEU A 250 -20.28 -12.16 5.41
CA LEU A 250 -18.83 -12.28 5.44
C LEU A 250 -18.16 -11.31 4.46
N PHE A 251 -18.76 -11.13 3.28
CA PHE A 251 -18.28 -10.21 2.26
C PHE A 251 -18.31 -8.74 2.73
N LYS A 252 -19.40 -8.31 3.39
CA LYS A 252 -19.55 -6.97 3.96
C LYS A 252 -18.46 -6.68 5.01
N LEU A 253 -18.28 -7.62 5.94
CA LEU A 253 -17.29 -7.50 7.01
C LEU A 253 -15.85 -7.32 6.49
N LEU A 254 -15.53 -7.96 5.37
CA LEU A 254 -14.17 -8.10 4.86
C LEU A 254 -13.68 -6.93 4.01
N CYS A 255 -14.60 -6.23 3.35
CA CYS A 255 -14.25 -5.07 2.53
C CYS A 255 -14.42 -3.72 3.24
N GLY A 256 -14.77 -3.74 4.54
CA GLY A 256 -14.92 -2.53 5.35
C GLY A 256 -16.13 -1.68 4.96
N VAL A 257 -17.17 -2.31 4.41
CA VAL A 257 -18.47 -1.67 4.22
C VAL A 257 -19.18 -1.75 5.58
N ALA A 258 -19.56 -0.62 6.15
CA ALA A 258 -20.45 -0.60 7.31
C ALA A 258 -21.78 -1.28 6.95
N ASP A 259 -22.47 -1.85 7.94
CA ASP A 259 -23.72 -2.63 7.79
C ASP A 259 -24.92 -1.86 7.17
N ASP A 260 -24.69 -0.76 6.49
CA ASP A 260 -25.72 0.04 5.85
C ASP A 260 -25.56 0.06 4.33
N ASP A 261 -25.90 -1.10 3.70
CA ASP A 261 -25.99 -1.25 2.24
C ASP A 261 -27.16 -0.44 1.64
N ARG A 262 -27.88 0.34 2.45
CA ARG A 262 -29.02 1.13 1.98
C ARG A 262 -28.69 2.58 1.70
N ASP A 263 -27.47 3.03 2.04
CA ASP A 263 -27.15 4.45 1.88
C ASP A 263 -25.70 4.73 1.49
N ASP A 264 -25.29 4.24 0.31
CA ASP A 264 -24.18 4.88 -0.42
C ASP A 264 -24.58 6.31 -0.89
N SER A 265 -25.82 6.73 -0.66
CA SER A 265 -26.33 8.07 -0.97
C SER A 265 -25.60 9.16 -0.19
N TRP A 266 -25.00 8.85 0.97
CA TRP A 266 -24.14 9.81 1.66
C TRP A 266 -22.81 10.10 0.91
N LEU A 267 -22.41 9.23 -0.02
CA LEU A 267 -21.27 9.47 -0.91
C LEU A 267 -21.64 10.41 -2.06
N ASP A 268 -22.89 10.39 -2.51
CA ASP A 268 -23.40 11.28 -3.55
C ASP A 268 -23.68 12.70 -3.03
N ALA A 269 -23.82 12.85 -1.71
CA ALA A 269 -24.00 14.15 -1.04
C ALA A 269 -22.70 14.98 -0.90
N TYR A 270 -21.60 14.55 -1.48
CA TYR A 270 -20.41 15.39 -1.63
C TYR A 270 -20.56 16.33 -2.82
N ASP A 271 -21.53 17.22 -2.76
CA ASP A 271 -21.38 18.52 -3.37
C ASP A 271 -20.30 19.27 -2.62
N ILE A 272 -19.15 19.40 -3.28
CA ILE A 272 -18.09 20.31 -2.86
C ILE A 272 -18.59 21.72 -3.20
N GLU A 273 -19.52 22.24 -2.41
CA GLU A 273 -19.68 23.69 -2.32
C GLU A 273 -18.63 24.19 -1.33
N SER A 274 -17.68 24.86 -1.95
CA SER A 274 -16.82 25.93 -1.45
C SER A 274 -16.99 26.31 0.02
N THR A 275 -15.95 26.10 0.82
CA THR A 275 -15.59 27.13 1.78
C THR A 275 -14.09 27.40 1.63
N ILE A 276 -13.85 28.58 1.03
CA ILE A 276 -12.57 29.27 0.94
C ILE A 276 -12.03 29.55 2.35
#